data_0d46a405af378e5c5443dbc99b3ae787
#
_entry.id   0d46a405af378e5c5443dbc99b3ae787
#
_cell.length_a   1.000
_cell.length_b   1.000
_cell.length_c   1.000
_cell.angle_alpha   90.00
_cell.angle_beta   90.00
_cell.angle_gamma   90.00
#
_symmetry.space_group_name_H-M   'P 1'
#
loop_
_entity.id
_entity.type
_entity.pdbx_description
1 polymer ?
#
loop_
_entity_poly.entity_id
_entity_poly.type
_entity_poly.pdbx_seq_one_letter_code
_entity_poly.pdbx_strand_id
1 'polypeptide(L)'
;MAEQRRPGGVRMGIDVGGTYTKAVAIDNVTHEIIGKNEVKTTHDHKEGVAAGVVMCFQNCLRENGIDPADVVFVAHSTTQATNALIEGDVAKVGVVGVAGGGLEGFLAKGQLAIKDIDLGTGLGRVINIYNTFIKKKQLTDEVIDMKIDELIGKGADVIVASMAFGVDSMKEEQQIHERAEKKGLPATMASDITKLYGLTRRTRTAAINASILPKMINTANATENSVRGAGVTVPLMIMRGDGGVMEISEMRKRPVLTMLSGPAASVMGSLMYLRASNAIYFEVGGTTTNIGVIKNGRPGVDYSIVGGHATYVS
;
A
#
# COMPACT_ATOMS: atom_id res chain seq x y z
N MET A 1 -21.90 24.29 -28.17
CA MET A 1 -21.23 25.32 -27.37
C MET A 1 -19.88 24.74 -26.97
N ALA A 2 -18.76 25.37 -27.32
CA ALA A 2 -17.47 24.92 -26.82
C ALA A 2 -17.48 25.14 -25.29
N GLU A 3 -17.48 24.06 -24.53
CA GLU A 3 -17.34 24.13 -23.07
C GLU A 3 -16.05 24.85 -22.75
N GLN A 4 -16.17 25.97 -22.05
CA GLN A 4 -15.06 26.81 -21.68
C GLN A 4 -14.25 26.05 -20.62
N ARG A 5 -13.07 25.54 -21.00
CA ARG A 5 -12.13 24.87 -20.07
C ARG A 5 -11.93 25.72 -18.82
N ARG A 6 -11.98 25.11 -17.64
CA ARG A 6 -11.76 25.82 -16.38
C ARG A 6 -10.30 26.26 -16.29
N PRO A 7 -10.02 27.57 -16.14
CA PRO A 7 -8.66 28.04 -15.94
C PRO A 7 -8.04 27.38 -14.70
N GLY A 8 -6.88 26.75 -14.86
CA GLY A 8 -6.16 26.10 -13.76
C GLY A 8 -6.57 24.64 -13.47
N GLY A 9 -7.70 24.18 -14.00
CA GLY A 9 -8.15 22.79 -13.88
C GLY A 9 -8.78 22.42 -12.53
N VAL A 10 -9.08 21.13 -12.37
CA VAL A 10 -9.78 20.54 -11.23
C VAL A 10 -8.89 19.47 -10.57
N ARG A 11 -8.83 19.47 -9.25
CA ARG A 11 -8.27 18.36 -8.47
C ARG A 11 -9.38 17.47 -7.96
N MET A 12 -9.19 16.16 -8.08
CA MET A 12 -10.15 15.16 -7.60
C MET A 12 -9.52 14.39 -6.44
N GLY A 13 -10.29 14.25 -5.35
CA GLY A 13 -9.98 13.36 -4.23
C GLY A 13 -10.99 12.23 -4.17
N ILE A 14 -10.53 10.99 -3.94
CA ILE A 14 -11.38 9.82 -3.72
C ILE A 14 -10.97 9.21 -2.39
N ASP A 15 -11.96 8.95 -1.53
CA ASP A 15 -11.74 8.20 -0.29
C ASP A 15 -12.62 6.95 -0.27
N VAL A 16 -11.99 5.79 -0.07
CA VAL A 16 -12.69 4.51 0.08
C VAL A 16 -12.71 4.12 1.54
N GLY A 17 -13.78 4.50 2.21
CA GLY A 17 -14.06 4.06 3.57
C GLY A 17 -14.73 2.68 3.63
N GLY A 18 -14.85 2.13 4.85
CA GLY A 18 -15.52 0.85 5.07
C GLY A 18 -17.01 0.87 4.72
N THR A 19 -17.70 2.01 4.88
CA THR A 19 -19.16 2.14 4.68
C THR A 19 -19.50 2.91 3.40
N TYR A 20 -18.78 3.99 3.13
CA TYR A 20 -19.01 4.86 1.99
C TYR A 20 -17.71 5.14 1.23
N THR A 21 -17.85 5.23 -0.09
CA THR A 21 -16.85 5.77 -1.01
C THR A 21 -17.27 7.19 -1.37
N LYS A 22 -16.35 8.13 -1.24
CA LYS A 22 -16.58 9.57 -1.44
C LYS A 22 -15.67 10.11 -2.51
N ALA A 23 -16.18 11.03 -3.34
CA ALA A 23 -15.39 11.80 -4.29
C ALA A 23 -15.64 13.30 -4.08
N VAL A 24 -14.58 14.08 -4.16
CA VAL A 24 -14.62 15.53 -4.02
C VAL A 24 -13.83 16.15 -5.15
N ALA A 25 -14.41 17.16 -5.80
CA ALA A 25 -13.77 17.99 -6.79
C ALA A 25 -13.45 19.37 -6.21
N ILE A 26 -12.25 19.84 -6.42
CA ILE A 26 -11.73 21.11 -5.90
C ILE A 26 -11.20 21.93 -7.08
N ASP A 27 -11.57 23.17 -7.16
CA ASP A 27 -10.97 24.12 -8.10
C ASP A 27 -9.50 24.32 -7.75
N ASN A 28 -8.62 24.12 -8.74
CA ASN A 28 -7.18 24.14 -8.51
C ASN A 28 -6.61 25.54 -8.23
N VAL A 29 -7.38 26.61 -8.50
CA VAL A 29 -6.97 28.01 -8.30
C VAL A 29 -7.56 28.58 -7.00
N THR A 30 -8.89 28.42 -6.83
CA THR A 30 -9.58 29.00 -5.65
C THR A 30 -9.51 28.09 -4.42
N HIS A 31 -9.22 26.80 -4.62
CA HIS A 31 -9.27 25.75 -3.61
C HIS A 31 -10.66 25.50 -3.01
N GLU A 32 -11.71 25.98 -3.68
CA GLU A 32 -13.08 25.75 -3.28
C GLU A 32 -13.58 24.37 -3.72
N ILE A 33 -14.43 23.76 -2.91
CA ILE A 33 -15.10 22.51 -3.27
C ILE A 33 -16.19 22.83 -4.28
N ILE A 34 -16.04 22.33 -5.51
CA ILE A 34 -16.95 22.56 -6.63
C ILE A 34 -17.82 21.35 -6.97
N GLY A 35 -17.56 20.21 -6.35
CA GLY A 35 -18.34 19.00 -6.55
C GLY A 35 -18.10 17.97 -5.45
N LYS A 36 -19.17 17.20 -5.16
CA LYS A 36 -19.13 16.07 -4.21
C LYS A 36 -20.01 14.95 -4.72
N ASN A 37 -19.63 13.73 -4.44
CA ASN A 37 -20.50 12.57 -4.59
C ASN A 37 -20.16 11.53 -3.53
N GLU A 38 -21.15 10.74 -3.12
CA GLU A 38 -21.00 9.67 -2.13
C GLU A 38 -21.83 8.47 -2.56
N VAL A 39 -21.25 7.29 -2.49
CA VAL A 39 -21.94 6.01 -2.73
C VAL A 39 -21.59 5.02 -1.62
N LYS A 40 -22.46 4.04 -1.36
CA LYS A 40 -22.11 2.94 -0.47
C LYS A 40 -20.91 2.16 -1.02
N THR A 41 -19.97 1.81 -0.16
CA THR A 41 -18.82 0.98 -0.54
C THR A 41 -19.31 -0.40 -0.99
N THR A 42 -18.89 -0.82 -2.19
CA THR A 42 -19.41 -2.01 -2.88
C THR A 42 -18.60 -3.25 -2.52
N HIS A 43 -18.68 -3.73 -1.28
CA HIS A 43 -17.95 -4.94 -0.84
C HIS A 43 -18.39 -6.19 -1.57
N ASP A 44 -19.70 -6.33 -1.83
CA ASP A 44 -20.32 -7.54 -2.42
C ASP A 44 -20.40 -7.47 -3.95
N HIS A 45 -19.85 -6.45 -4.59
CA HIS A 45 -19.87 -6.35 -6.05
C HIS A 45 -18.82 -7.29 -6.67
N LYS A 46 -19.10 -7.81 -7.88
CA LYS A 46 -18.16 -8.68 -8.62
C LYS A 46 -16.75 -8.06 -8.79
N GLU A 47 -16.70 -6.74 -8.93
CA GLU A 47 -15.45 -5.95 -9.02
C GLU A 47 -15.02 -5.39 -7.65
N GLY A 48 -15.65 -5.83 -6.58
CA GLY A 48 -15.35 -5.37 -5.22
C GLY A 48 -15.55 -3.87 -5.06
N VAL A 49 -14.75 -3.25 -4.21
CA VAL A 49 -14.81 -1.82 -3.90
C VAL A 49 -14.49 -0.90 -5.10
N ALA A 50 -13.82 -1.43 -6.12
CA ALA A 50 -13.48 -0.67 -7.31
C ALA A 50 -14.73 -0.17 -8.07
N ALA A 51 -15.82 -0.96 -8.09
CA ALA A 51 -17.08 -0.53 -8.68
C ALA A 51 -17.63 0.75 -8.04
N GLY A 52 -17.57 0.84 -6.71
CA GLY A 52 -17.96 2.05 -5.97
C GLY A 52 -17.08 3.25 -6.28
N VAL A 53 -15.78 3.04 -6.45
CA VAL A 53 -14.81 4.08 -6.86
C VAL A 53 -15.20 4.65 -8.23
N VAL A 54 -15.42 3.77 -9.21
CA VAL A 54 -15.87 4.16 -10.58
C VAL A 54 -17.11 5.02 -10.50
N MET A 55 -18.13 4.46 -9.87
CA MET A 55 -19.46 5.08 -9.79
C MET A 55 -19.39 6.45 -9.11
N CYS A 56 -18.72 6.53 -7.97
CA CYS A 56 -18.58 7.76 -7.21
C CYS A 56 -17.81 8.83 -8.00
N PHE A 57 -16.72 8.44 -8.65
CA PHE A 57 -15.90 9.34 -9.45
C PHE A 57 -16.67 9.88 -10.67
N GLN A 58 -17.28 8.99 -11.46
CA GLN A 58 -18.06 9.37 -12.65
C GLN A 58 -19.26 10.23 -12.29
N ASN A 59 -19.98 9.88 -11.23
CA ASN A 59 -21.09 10.69 -10.74
C ASN A 59 -20.63 12.08 -10.33
N CYS A 60 -19.50 12.19 -9.62
CA CYS A 60 -18.96 13.48 -9.22
C CYS A 60 -18.65 14.38 -10.43
N LEU A 61 -18.06 13.84 -11.48
CA LEU A 61 -17.83 14.59 -12.72
C LEU A 61 -19.15 15.01 -13.37
N ARG A 62 -20.04 14.05 -13.63
CA ARG A 62 -21.28 14.25 -14.38
C ARG A 62 -22.25 15.21 -13.68
N GLU A 63 -22.51 15.01 -12.38
CA GLU A 63 -23.50 15.77 -11.62
C GLU A 63 -23.05 17.21 -11.36
N ASN A 64 -21.75 17.47 -11.39
CA ASN A 64 -21.20 18.82 -11.18
C ASN A 64 -20.72 19.48 -12.49
N GLY A 65 -21.00 18.88 -13.65
CA GLY A 65 -20.65 19.43 -14.97
C GLY A 65 -19.14 19.63 -15.15
N ILE A 66 -18.32 18.68 -14.65
CA ILE A 66 -16.86 18.74 -14.75
C ILE A 66 -16.41 17.92 -15.95
N ASP A 67 -15.74 18.58 -16.90
CA ASP A 67 -15.12 17.87 -18.03
C ASP A 67 -13.93 17.06 -17.53
N PRO A 68 -13.84 15.74 -17.83
CA PRO A 68 -12.66 14.94 -17.53
C PRO A 68 -11.34 15.54 -18.03
N ALA A 69 -11.37 16.30 -19.12
CA ALA A 69 -10.20 17.01 -19.67
C ALA A 69 -9.71 18.17 -18.80
N ASP A 70 -10.54 18.68 -17.90
CA ASP A 70 -10.17 19.71 -16.93
C ASP A 70 -9.52 19.13 -15.68
N VAL A 71 -9.56 17.81 -15.48
CA VAL A 71 -8.94 17.16 -14.32
C VAL A 71 -7.44 17.16 -14.49
N VAL A 72 -6.74 17.85 -13.59
CA VAL A 72 -5.27 17.97 -13.59
C VAL A 72 -4.57 17.13 -12.53
N PHE A 73 -5.33 16.60 -11.56
CA PHE A 73 -4.79 15.79 -10.47
C PHE A 73 -5.88 14.89 -9.89
N VAL A 74 -5.54 13.62 -9.65
CA VAL A 74 -6.41 12.67 -8.93
C VAL A 74 -5.61 12.03 -7.80
N ALA A 75 -6.14 12.10 -6.59
CA ALA A 75 -5.60 11.37 -5.43
C ALA A 75 -6.65 10.43 -4.84
N HIS A 76 -6.21 9.26 -4.40
CA HIS A 76 -7.06 8.22 -3.83
C HIS A 76 -6.47 7.75 -2.50
N SER A 77 -7.30 7.74 -1.44
CA SER A 77 -7.02 7.05 -0.18
C SER A 77 -7.81 5.75 -0.11
N THR A 78 -7.26 4.76 0.59
CA THR A 78 -7.90 3.43 0.70
C THR A 78 -7.64 2.78 2.05
N THR A 79 -8.67 2.15 2.60
CA THR A 79 -8.55 1.31 3.81
C THR A 79 -8.22 -0.15 3.50
N GLN A 80 -8.10 -0.52 2.22
CA GLN A 80 -7.97 -1.92 1.77
C GLN A 80 -6.76 -2.64 2.36
N ALA A 81 -5.59 -1.99 2.43
CA ALA A 81 -4.39 -2.58 3.01
C ALA A 81 -4.56 -2.87 4.51
N THR A 82 -5.13 -1.92 5.23
CA THR A 82 -5.43 -2.06 6.67
C THR A 82 -6.47 -3.14 6.91
N ASN A 83 -7.56 -3.13 6.13
CA ASN A 83 -8.64 -4.11 6.25
C ASN A 83 -8.16 -5.52 5.93
N ALA A 84 -7.32 -5.71 4.90
CA ALA A 84 -6.75 -7.01 4.56
C ALA A 84 -6.01 -7.63 5.76
N LEU A 85 -5.22 -6.83 6.48
CA LEU A 85 -4.52 -7.29 7.69
C LEU A 85 -5.51 -7.55 8.85
N ILE A 86 -6.47 -6.64 9.09
CA ILE A 86 -7.44 -6.80 10.18
C ILE A 86 -8.35 -8.01 9.96
N GLU A 87 -8.74 -8.28 8.72
CA GLU A 87 -9.61 -9.39 8.34
C GLU A 87 -8.86 -10.72 8.21
N GLY A 88 -7.52 -10.67 8.08
CA GLY A 88 -6.68 -11.83 7.82
C GLY A 88 -6.77 -12.33 6.38
N ASP A 89 -7.26 -11.48 5.47
CA ASP A 89 -7.31 -11.75 4.03
C ASP A 89 -5.94 -11.47 3.39
N VAL A 90 -5.01 -12.35 3.68
CA VAL A 90 -3.58 -12.22 3.39
C VAL A 90 -3.02 -13.47 2.72
N ALA A 91 -2.07 -13.28 1.82
CA ALA A 91 -1.35 -14.36 1.15
C ALA A 91 -0.32 -15.02 2.10
N LYS A 92 -0.03 -16.29 1.87
CA LYS A 92 1.03 -17.03 2.55
C LYS A 92 2.39 -16.66 1.94
N VAL A 93 3.34 -16.36 2.78
CA VAL A 93 4.62 -15.75 2.38
C VAL A 93 5.76 -16.74 2.41
N GLY A 94 6.45 -16.88 1.29
CA GLY A 94 7.73 -17.57 1.20
C GLY A 94 8.90 -16.59 1.30
N VAL A 95 9.80 -16.76 2.27
CA VAL A 95 10.99 -15.93 2.44
C VAL A 95 12.21 -16.67 1.91
N VAL A 96 12.86 -16.11 0.90
CA VAL A 96 14.17 -16.53 0.42
C VAL A 96 15.22 -15.61 1.06
N GLY A 97 15.87 -16.11 2.10
CA GLY A 97 16.93 -15.42 2.80
C GLY A 97 18.30 -15.66 2.16
N VAL A 98 19.09 -14.60 1.96
CA VAL A 98 20.47 -14.71 1.48
C VAL A 98 21.44 -14.22 2.56
N ALA A 99 22.46 -15.02 2.84
CA ALA A 99 23.49 -14.69 3.81
C ALA A 99 24.87 -15.16 3.35
N GLY A 100 25.90 -14.55 3.89
CA GLY A 100 27.28 -14.97 3.70
C GLY A 100 27.58 -16.37 4.26
N GLY A 101 28.85 -16.70 4.40
CA GLY A 101 29.32 -17.91 5.06
C GLY A 101 29.86 -17.65 6.48
N GLY A 102 30.24 -18.71 7.19
CA GLY A 102 30.83 -18.62 8.51
C GLY A 102 29.87 -18.14 9.60
N LEU A 103 30.41 -17.54 10.67
CA LEU A 103 29.64 -17.08 11.83
C LEU A 103 28.63 -15.97 11.46
N GLU A 104 29.02 -15.05 10.59
CA GLU A 104 28.14 -13.98 10.08
C GLU A 104 26.92 -14.58 9.40
N GLY A 105 27.12 -15.54 8.49
CA GLY A 105 26.03 -16.20 7.79
C GLY A 105 25.11 -16.99 8.72
N PHE A 106 25.65 -17.59 9.78
CA PHE A 106 24.85 -18.28 10.80
C PHE A 106 23.94 -17.28 11.56
N LEU A 107 24.50 -16.15 12.02
CA LEU A 107 23.74 -15.10 12.72
C LEU A 107 22.69 -14.47 11.80
N ALA A 108 23.06 -14.16 10.55
CA ALA A 108 22.14 -13.59 9.57
C ALA A 108 20.98 -14.56 9.26
N LYS A 109 21.24 -15.86 9.15
CA LYS A 109 20.19 -16.88 8.98
C LYS A 109 19.17 -16.85 10.12
N GLY A 110 19.64 -16.72 11.38
CA GLY A 110 18.77 -16.59 12.55
C GLY A 110 17.88 -15.33 12.49
N GLN A 111 18.39 -14.24 11.96
CA GLN A 111 17.65 -12.99 11.81
C GLN A 111 16.67 -13.00 10.61
N LEU A 112 16.98 -13.77 9.56
CA LEU A 112 16.14 -13.95 8.38
C LEU A 112 14.99 -14.95 8.62
N ALA A 113 15.17 -15.89 9.56
CA ALA A 113 14.17 -16.88 9.91
C ALA A 113 13.04 -16.24 10.75
N ILE A 114 12.16 -15.51 10.11
CA ILE A 114 11.01 -14.91 10.77
C ILE A 114 9.91 -15.96 11.00
N LYS A 115 9.23 -15.84 12.13
CA LYS A 115 8.06 -16.67 12.47
C LYS A 115 6.80 -16.11 11.83
N ASP A 116 5.75 -16.90 11.86
CA ASP A 116 4.41 -16.46 11.54
C ASP A 116 4.07 -15.17 12.31
N ILE A 117 3.36 -14.26 11.64
CA ILE A 117 3.00 -12.97 12.21
C ILE A 117 1.52 -13.05 12.63
N ASP A 118 1.27 -13.11 13.94
CA ASP A 118 -0.06 -12.95 14.50
C ASP A 118 -0.51 -11.50 14.30
N LEU A 119 -1.68 -11.31 13.70
CA LEU A 119 -2.23 -9.99 13.42
C LEU A 119 -2.90 -9.34 14.64
N GLY A 120 -2.78 -9.95 15.82
CA GLY A 120 -3.17 -9.35 17.11
C GLY A 120 -4.67 -9.23 17.33
N THR A 121 -5.48 -9.92 16.55
CA THR A 121 -6.95 -9.84 16.65
C THR A 121 -7.57 -10.85 17.63
N GLY A 122 -6.75 -11.73 18.22
CA GLY A 122 -7.24 -12.82 19.07
C GLY A 122 -8.11 -13.86 18.34
N LEU A 123 -8.30 -13.72 17.02
CA LEU A 123 -9.17 -14.54 16.18
C LEU A 123 -8.41 -15.57 15.34
N GLY A 124 -7.13 -15.84 15.67
CA GLY A 124 -6.29 -16.77 14.92
C GLY A 124 -5.90 -16.30 13.51
N ARG A 125 -5.95 -15.00 13.27
CA ARG A 125 -5.55 -14.40 11.99
C ARG A 125 -4.04 -14.23 11.96
N VAL A 126 -3.40 -14.96 11.06
CA VAL A 126 -1.94 -15.11 11.01
C VAL A 126 -1.44 -15.00 9.58
N ILE A 127 -0.35 -14.28 9.36
CA ILE A 127 0.41 -14.39 8.12
C ILE A 127 1.33 -15.59 8.26
N ASN A 128 1.06 -16.66 7.50
CA ASN A 128 1.91 -17.84 7.48
C ASN A 128 3.22 -17.57 6.74
N ILE A 129 4.34 -17.92 7.36
CA ILE A 129 5.68 -17.66 6.84
C ILE A 129 6.44 -18.97 6.62
N TYR A 130 6.90 -19.20 5.41
CA TYR A 130 7.80 -20.30 5.06
C TYR A 130 9.17 -19.75 4.74
N ASN A 131 10.21 -20.28 5.38
CA ASN A 131 11.57 -19.79 5.20
C ASN A 131 12.40 -20.78 4.41
N THR A 132 13.25 -20.27 3.52
CA THR A 132 14.35 -21.00 2.89
C THR A 132 15.59 -20.10 2.81
N PHE A 133 16.78 -20.70 2.60
CA PHE A 133 18.03 -19.96 2.66
C PHE A 133 18.96 -20.36 1.53
N ILE A 134 19.65 -19.37 0.96
CA ILE A 134 20.70 -19.54 -0.03
C ILE A 134 21.99 -18.90 0.50
N LYS A 135 23.11 -19.61 0.43
CA LYS A 135 24.42 -19.00 0.69
C LYS A 135 24.77 -18.10 -0.50
N LYS A 136 25.23 -16.86 -0.25
CA LYS A 136 25.54 -15.89 -1.30
C LYS A 136 26.44 -16.48 -2.42
N LYS A 137 27.43 -17.30 -2.06
CA LYS A 137 28.33 -17.98 -3.03
C LYS A 137 27.64 -19.03 -3.91
N GLN A 138 26.44 -19.48 -3.55
CA GLN A 138 25.66 -20.51 -4.22
C GLN A 138 24.44 -19.92 -4.95
N LEU A 139 24.34 -18.58 -5.01
CA LEU A 139 23.22 -17.90 -5.63
C LEU A 139 23.35 -17.99 -7.15
N THR A 140 22.66 -18.95 -7.74
CA THR A 140 22.46 -19.09 -9.20
C THR A 140 20.98 -19.15 -9.50
N ASP A 141 20.59 -18.95 -10.75
CA ASP A 141 19.19 -18.99 -11.18
C ASP A 141 18.54 -20.33 -10.85
N GLU A 142 19.25 -21.44 -11.07
CA GLU A 142 18.76 -22.79 -10.80
C GLU A 142 18.52 -23.03 -9.29
N VAL A 143 19.43 -22.54 -8.44
CA VAL A 143 19.28 -22.66 -6.98
C VAL A 143 18.12 -21.80 -6.50
N ILE A 144 17.97 -20.59 -7.05
CA ILE A 144 16.83 -19.71 -6.72
C ILE A 144 15.53 -20.40 -7.10
N ASP A 145 15.41 -20.93 -8.32
CA ASP A 145 14.22 -21.63 -8.80
C ASP A 145 13.86 -22.82 -7.91
N MET A 146 14.83 -23.66 -7.59
CA MET A 146 14.63 -24.79 -6.69
C MET A 146 14.11 -24.34 -5.31
N LYS A 147 14.60 -23.22 -4.79
CA LYS A 147 14.17 -22.69 -3.50
C LYS A 147 12.80 -22.06 -3.54
N ILE A 148 12.44 -21.42 -4.64
CA ILE A 148 11.08 -20.91 -4.87
C ILE A 148 10.11 -22.09 -4.99
N ASP A 149 10.46 -23.14 -5.74
CA ASP A 149 9.62 -24.33 -5.89
C ASP A 149 9.43 -25.07 -4.55
N GLU A 150 10.46 -25.10 -3.69
CA GLU A 150 10.36 -25.59 -2.30
C GLU A 150 9.28 -24.80 -1.52
N LEU A 151 9.26 -23.47 -1.66
CA LEU A 151 8.30 -22.60 -0.97
C LEU A 151 6.89 -22.76 -1.53
N ILE A 152 6.74 -22.86 -2.86
CA ILE A 152 5.46 -23.17 -3.52
C ILE A 152 4.91 -24.51 -3.00
N GLY A 153 5.74 -25.54 -2.94
CA GLY A 153 5.37 -26.85 -2.40
C GLY A 153 4.91 -26.80 -0.93
N LYS A 154 5.34 -25.80 -0.15
CA LYS A 154 4.86 -25.54 1.21
C LYS A 154 3.58 -24.70 1.24
N GLY A 155 3.13 -24.20 0.10
CA GLY A 155 1.92 -23.40 -0.05
C GLY A 155 2.14 -21.90 0.00
N ALA A 156 3.35 -21.39 -0.30
CA ALA A 156 3.58 -19.96 -0.44
C ALA A 156 2.91 -19.42 -1.72
N ASP A 157 2.20 -18.31 -1.57
CA ASP A 157 1.49 -17.63 -2.65
C ASP A 157 2.31 -16.43 -3.18
N VAL A 158 3.23 -15.91 -2.37
CA VAL A 158 4.07 -14.74 -2.67
C VAL A 158 5.49 -14.95 -2.15
N ILE A 159 6.46 -14.24 -2.73
CA ILE A 159 7.87 -14.36 -2.37
C ILE A 159 8.43 -13.07 -1.76
N VAL A 160 9.24 -13.21 -0.73
CA VAL A 160 10.10 -12.15 -0.18
C VAL A 160 11.54 -12.52 -0.40
N ALA A 161 12.27 -11.65 -1.08
CA ALA A 161 13.72 -11.70 -1.14
C ALA A 161 14.32 -10.82 -0.03
N SER A 162 15.17 -11.38 0.82
CA SER A 162 15.82 -10.62 1.89
C SER A 162 17.24 -11.04 2.10
N MET A 163 18.15 -10.07 2.16
CA MET A 163 19.58 -10.31 2.33
C MET A 163 20.17 -9.48 3.47
N ALA A 164 21.10 -10.08 4.22
CA ALA A 164 21.97 -9.33 5.10
C ALA A 164 22.74 -8.28 4.30
N PHE A 165 22.72 -7.02 4.77
CA PHE A 165 23.30 -5.88 4.05
C PHE A 165 22.72 -5.60 2.66
N GLY A 166 21.51 -6.08 2.34
CA GLY A 166 20.83 -5.85 1.07
C GLY A 166 20.57 -4.36 0.78
N VAL A 167 20.59 -3.50 1.80
CA VAL A 167 20.46 -2.04 1.65
C VAL A 167 21.67 -1.41 0.94
N ASP A 168 22.83 -2.05 1.00
CA ASP A 168 24.06 -1.58 0.34
C ASP A 168 24.12 -2.05 -1.13
N SER A 169 23.51 -3.21 -1.43
CA SER A 169 23.39 -3.74 -2.78
C SER A 169 22.16 -4.65 -2.88
N MET A 170 21.20 -4.29 -3.69
CA MET A 170 19.97 -5.07 -3.90
C MET A 170 20.09 -6.15 -4.98
N LYS A 171 21.25 -6.37 -5.57
CA LYS A 171 21.42 -7.27 -6.74
C LYS A 171 20.88 -8.68 -6.48
N GLU A 172 21.21 -9.25 -5.33
CA GLU A 172 20.79 -10.60 -4.98
C GLU A 172 19.28 -10.69 -4.71
N GLU A 173 18.71 -9.67 -4.04
CA GLU A 173 17.26 -9.58 -3.83
C GLU A 173 16.54 -9.39 -5.17
N GLN A 174 17.08 -8.57 -6.07
CA GLN A 174 16.52 -8.35 -7.39
C GLN A 174 16.54 -9.63 -8.25
N GLN A 175 17.63 -10.40 -8.22
CA GLN A 175 17.70 -11.67 -8.94
C GLN A 175 16.60 -12.64 -8.48
N ILE A 176 16.38 -12.75 -7.16
CA ILE A 176 15.32 -13.59 -6.61
C ILE A 176 13.93 -13.06 -7.02
N HIS A 177 13.73 -11.75 -6.95
CA HIS A 177 12.49 -11.10 -7.36
C HIS A 177 12.14 -11.41 -8.82
N GLU A 178 13.08 -11.20 -9.73
CA GLU A 178 12.90 -11.48 -11.17
C GLU A 178 12.60 -12.96 -11.43
N ARG A 179 13.21 -13.89 -10.69
CA ARG A 179 12.93 -15.33 -10.80
C ARG A 179 11.52 -15.67 -10.32
N ALA A 180 11.06 -15.04 -9.22
CA ALA A 180 9.70 -15.24 -8.72
C ALA A 180 8.65 -14.71 -9.74
N GLU A 181 8.88 -13.52 -10.30
CA GLU A 181 8.00 -12.95 -11.33
C GLU A 181 7.94 -13.83 -12.59
N LYS A 182 9.06 -14.39 -13.04
CA LYS A 182 9.08 -15.34 -14.17
C LYS A 182 8.26 -16.60 -13.90
N LYS A 183 8.08 -16.98 -12.64
CA LYS A 183 7.19 -18.08 -12.22
C LYS A 183 5.74 -17.62 -11.97
N GLY A 184 5.42 -16.36 -12.22
CA GLY A 184 4.08 -15.79 -12.03
C GLY A 184 3.73 -15.50 -10.58
N LEU A 185 4.71 -15.45 -9.68
CA LEU A 185 4.50 -15.14 -8.27
C LEU A 185 4.80 -13.67 -7.98
N PRO A 186 3.88 -12.94 -7.33
CA PRO A 186 4.18 -11.61 -6.81
C PRO A 186 5.35 -11.69 -5.82
N ALA A 187 6.25 -10.72 -5.88
CA ALA A 187 7.43 -10.72 -5.04
C ALA A 187 7.75 -9.34 -4.46
N THR A 188 8.45 -9.35 -3.34
CA THR A 188 8.91 -8.14 -2.62
C THR A 188 10.38 -8.26 -2.28
N MET A 189 11.14 -7.22 -2.60
CA MET A 189 12.52 -7.05 -2.12
C MET A 189 12.52 -6.31 -0.79
N ALA A 190 13.08 -6.89 0.25
CA ALA A 190 13.07 -6.31 1.59
C ALA A 190 13.79 -4.96 1.64
N SER A 191 14.89 -4.82 0.92
CA SER A 191 15.67 -3.58 0.87
C SER A 191 15.06 -2.49 -0.04
N ASP A 192 14.04 -2.81 -0.84
CA ASP A 192 13.28 -1.82 -1.60
C ASP A 192 12.15 -1.21 -0.77
N ILE A 193 11.54 -2.00 0.14
CA ILE A 193 10.49 -1.48 1.05
C ILE A 193 11.05 -0.41 1.98
N THR A 194 12.25 -0.66 2.51
CA THR A 194 12.94 0.30 3.36
C THR A 194 14.46 0.20 3.20
N LYS A 195 15.12 1.34 3.12
CA LYS A 195 16.59 1.43 3.08
C LYS A 195 17.23 1.39 4.47
N LEU A 196 16.48 1.00 5.50
CA LEU A 196 16.97 1.00 6.87
C LEU A 196 17.63 -0.35 7.22
N TYR A 197 18.68 -0.29 8.02
CA TYR A 197 19.28 -1.47 8.62
C TYR A 197 18.32 -2.13 9.64
N GLY A 198 18.65 -3.31 10.11
CA GLY A 198 17.78 -4.09 11.00
C GLY A 198 17.09 -5.22 10.23
N LEU A 199 17.90 -6.27 9.95
CA LEU A 199 17.53 -7.37 9.05
C LEU A 199 16.18 -8.01 9.38
N THR A 200 15.95 -8.40 10.64
CA THR A 200 14.69 -9.04 11.05
C THR A 200 13.48 -8.12 10.86
N ARG A 201 13.62 -6.84 11.27
CA ARG A 201 12.54 -5.86 11.16
C ARG A 201 12.21 -5.56 9.70
N ARG A 202 13.24 -5.41 8.85
CA ARG A 202 13.08 -5.20 7.41
C ARG A 202 12.43 -6.40 6.74
N THR A 203 12.90 -7.63 7.01
CA THR A 203 12.30 -8.86 6.46
C THR A 203 10.85 -9.01 6.88
N ARG A 204 10.50 -8.69 8.13
CA ARG A 204 9.13 -8.72 8.61
C ARG A 204 8.25 -7.68 7.92
N THR A 205 8.74 -6.46 7.74
CA THR A 205 8.03 -5.41 7.01
C THR A 205 7.77 -5.86 5.56
N ALA A 206 8.75 -6.47 4.91
CA ALA A 206 8.60 -7.02 3.57
C ALA A 206 7.60 -8.18 3.50
N ALA A 207 7.56 -9.03 4.53
CA ALA A 207 6.58 -10.11 4.61
C ALA A 207 5.14 -9.58 4.75
N ILE A 208 4.93 -8.54 5.55
CA ILE A 208 3.64 -7.86 5.65
C ILE A 208 3.26 -7.25 4.30
N ASN A 209 4.20 -6.57 3.62
CA ASN A 209 3.96 -6.04 2.28
C ASN A 209 3.56 -7.13 1.29
N ALA A 210 4.31 -8.21 1.24
CA ALA A 210 4.06 -9.32 0.33
C ALA A 210 2.71 -9.99 0.59
N SER A 211 2.30 -10.12 1.85
CA SER A 211 1.03 -10.77 2.22
C SER A 211 -0.21 -10.07 1.68
N ILE A 212 -0.18 -8.75 1.51
CA ILE A 212 -1.28 -7.96 0.96
C ILE A 212 -1.11 -7.64 -0.54
N LEU A 213 0.03 -7.98 -1.12
CA LEU A 213 0.40 -7.59 -2.49
C LEU A 213 -0.62 -8.03 -3.55
N PRO A 214 -1.09 -9.29 -3.60
CA PRO A 214 -2.04 -9.72 -4.62
C PRO A 214 -3.36 -8.93 -4.58
N LYS A 215 -3.92 -8.72 -3.40
CA LYS A 215 -5.15 -7.96 -3.20
C LYS A 215 -4.98 -6.50 -3.65
N MET A 216 -3.86 -5.89 -3.29
CA MET A 216 -3.59 -4.49 -3.59
C MET A 216 -3.26 -4.25 -5.06
N ILE A 217 -2.61 -5.20 -5.75
CA ILE A 217 -2.42 -5.16 -7.21
C ILE A 217 -3.78 -5.15 -7.92
N ASN A 218 -4.70 -6.04 -7.52
CA ASN A 218 -6.04 -6.11 -8.09
C ASN A 218 -6.81 -4.79 -7.87
N THR A 219 -6.76 -4.25 -6.66
CA THR A 219 -7.37 -2.95 -6.32
C THR A 219 -6.79 -1.82 -7.16
N ALA A 220 -5.46 -1.76 -7.28
CA ALA A 220 -4.78 -0.75 -8.08
C ALA A 220 -5.19 -0.81 -9.56
N ASN A 221 -5.20 -2.01 -10.15
CA ASN A 221 -5.59 -2.22 -11.54
C ASN A 221 -7.05 -1.79 -11.78
N ALA A 222 -7.96 -2.21 -10.92
CA ALA A 222 -9.37 -1.86 -11.04
C ALA A 222 -9.60 -0.34 -10.90
N THR A 223 -8.96 0.30 -9.92
CA THR A 223 -9.06 1.75 -9.72
C THR A 223 -8.49 2.53 -10.91
N GLU A 224 -7.32 2.14 -11.40
CA GLU A 224 -6.70 2.81 -12.56
C GLU A 224 -7.56 2.66 -13.82
N ASN A 225 -8.01 1.45 -14.13
CA ASN A 225 -8.89 1.19 -15.28
C ASN A 225 -10.16 2.05 -15.21
N SER A 226 -10.69 2.24 -14.02
CA SER A 226 -11.89 3.02 -13.76
C SER A 226 -11.69 4.51 -14.04
N VAL A 227 -10.61 5.08 -13.53
CA VAL A 227 -10.25 6.50 -13.76
C VAL A 227 -9.96 6.74 -15.23
N ARG A 228 -9.26 5.81 -15.90
CA ARG A 228 -8.99 5.88 -17.35
C ARG A 228 -10.28 5.74 -18.17
N GLY A 229 -11.16 4.81 -17.79
CA GLY A 229 -12.47 4.62 -18.42
C GLY A 229 -13.40 5.84 -18.31
N ALA A 230 -13.20 6.71 -17.31
CA ALA A 230 -13.89 8.00 -17.19
C ALA A 230 -13.28 9.12 -18.06
N GLY A 231 -12.25 8.82 -18.87
CA GLY A 231 -11.60 9.79 -19.77
C GLY A 231 -10.50 10.63 -19.12
N VAL A 232 -10.13 10.34 -17.87
CA VAL A 232 -9.06 11.06 -17.17
C VAL A 232 -7.70 10.45 -17.48
N THR A 233 -6.76 11.25 -17.95
CA THR A 233 -5.43 10.82 -18.42
C THR A 233 -4.29 11.17 -17.47
N VAL A 234 -4.51 12.03 -16.48
CA VAL A 234 -3.47 12.43 -15.51
C VAL A 234 -3.04 11.26 -14.63
N PRO A 235 -1.84 11.29 -14.06
CA PRO A 235 -1.39 10.28 -13.12
C PRO A 235 -2.35 10.13 -11.93
N LEU A 236 -2.66 8.88 -11.59
CA LEU A 236 -3.41 8.56 -10.37
C LEU A 236 -2.44 8.43 -9.20
N MET A 237 -2.61 9.32 -8.24
CA MET A 237 -1.82 9.35 -7.02
C MET A 237 -2.53 8.61 -5.90
N ILE A 238 -1.77 7.88 -5.11
CA ILE A 238 -2.27 7.15 -3.95
C ILE A 238 -1.73 7.79 -2.68
N MET A 239 -2.61 8.01 -1.73
CA MET A 239 -2.25 8.55 -0.43
C MET A 239 -1.47 7.51 0.38
N ARG A 240 -0.43 7.96 1.08
CA ARG A 240 0.38 7.16 2.00
C ARG A 240 -0.04 7.41 3.44
N GLY A 241 0.27 6.44 4.31
CA GLY A 241 0.03 6.56 5.75
C GLY A 241 0.80 7.70 6.45
N ASP A 242 1.92 8.13 5.88
CA ASP A 242 2.72 9.27 6.36
C ASP A 242 2.22 10.65 5.89
N GLY A 243 1.09 10.69 5.18
CA GLY A 243 0.52 11.92 4.63
C GLY A 243 1.08 12.34 3.27
N GLY A 244 2.06 11.63 2.73
CA GLY A 244 2.56 11.82 1.37
C GLY A 244 1.68 11.16 0.31
N VAL A 245 2.07 11.32 -0.95
CA VAL A 245 1.44 10.64 -2.09
C VAL A 245 2.48 9.88 -2.90
N MET A 246 2.06 8.84 -3.60
CA MET A 246 2.87 8.08 -4.54
C MET A 246 2.04 7.74 -5.78
N GLU A 247 2.69 7.46 -6.89
CA GLU A 247 1.99 6.96 -8.08
C GLU A 247 1.42 5.56 -7.84
N ILE A 248 0.32 5.23 -8.52
CA ILE A 248 -0.33 3.93 -8.39
C ILE A 248 0.58 2.76 -8.78
N SER A 249 1.55 2.98 -9.65
CA SER A 249 2.62 2.02 -9.98
C SER A 249 3.44 1.60 -8.76
N GLU A 250 3.69 2.53 -7.84
CA GLU A 250 4.40 2.25 -6.58
C GLU A 250 3.53 1.51 -5.56
N MET A 251 2.22 1.72 -5.56
CA MET A 251 1.28 0.94 -4.75
C MET A 251 1.32 -0.55 -5.11
N ARG A 252 1.54 -0.90 -6.38
CA ARG A 252 1.68 -2.29 -6.83
C ARG A 252 2.92 -2.98 -6.29
N LYS A 253 3.93 -2.22 -5.88
CA LYS A 253 5.20 -2.75 -5.31
C LYS A 253 5.19 -2.67 -3.79
N ARG A 254 4.72 -1.55 -3.24
CA ARG A 254 4.81 -1.19 -1.83
C ARG A 254 3.45 -0.83 -1.22
N PRO A 255 2.43 -1.71 -1.34
CA PRO A 255 1.09 -1.43 -0.82
C PRO A 255 1.05 -1.17 0.69
N VAL A 256 2.00 -1.70 1.44
CA VAL A 256 2.11 -1.46 2.89
C VAL A 256 2.20 0.03 3.23
N LEU A 257 2.70 0.87 2.33
CA LEU A 257 2.76 2.33 2.52
C LEU A 257 1.39 3.01 2.49
N THR A 258 0.33 2.32 2.03
CA THR A 258 -1.05 2.85 2.04
C THR A 258 -1.80 2.55 3.32
N MET A 259 -1.18 1.84 4.27
CA MET A 259 -1.79 1.60 5.58
C MET A 259 -2.11 2.94 6.24
N LEU A 260 -3.33 3.02 6.82
CA LEU A 260 -3.84 4.24 7.47
C LEU A 260 -3.88 5.48 6.55
N SER A 261 -3.90 5.31 5.22
CA SER A 261 -3.93 6.44 4.28
C SER A 261 -5.20 7.29 4.38
N GLY A 262 -6.36 6.70 4.74
CA GLY A 262 -7.60 7.45 5.00
C GLY A 262 -7.43 8.44 6.15
N PRO A 263 -7.09 7.99 7.38
CA PRO A 263 -6.76 8.88 8.49
C PRO A 263 -5.69 9.91 8.17
N ALA A 264 -4.63 9.52 7.48
CA ALA A 264 -3.57 10.44 7.05
C ALA A 264 -4.10 11.54 6.12
N ALA A 265 -4.94 11.19 5.14
CA ALA A 265 -5.58 12.14 4.24
C ALA A 265 -6.44 13.15 5.01
N SER A 266 -7.20 12.70 6.00
CA SER A 266 -8.05 13.55 6.84
C SER A 266 -7.23 14.53 7.68
N VAL A 267 -6.11 14.07 8.27
CA VAL A 267 -5.18 14.95 9.01
C VAL A 267 -4.57 15.99 8.08
N MET A 268 -4.11 15.58 6.88
CA MET A 268 -3.52 16.51 5.91
C MET A 268 -4.54 17.52 5.39
N GLY A 269 -5.78 17.09 5.13
CA GLY A 269 -6.89 17.97 4.76
C GLY A 269 -7.20 19.01 5.84
N SER A 270 -7.27 18.58 7.09
CA SER A 270 -7.50 19.46 8.25
C SER A 270 -6.37 20.46 8.43
N LEU A 271 -5.12 20.02 8.29
CA LEU A 271 -3.95 20.89 8.36
C LEU A 271 -3.99 21.98 7.27
N MET A 272 -4.31 21.61 6.05
CA MET A 272 -4.40 22.53 4.92
C MET A 272 -5.54 23.54 5.07
N TYR A 273 -6.68 23.11 5.58
CA TYR A 273 -7.88 23.94 5.72
C TYR A 273 -7.80 24.87 6.95
N LEU A 274 -7.37 24.34 8.10
CA LEU A 274 -7.34 25.07 9.36
C LEU A 274 -6.03 25.82 9.59
N ARG A 275 -4.95 25.45 8.86
CA ARG A 275 -3.59 25.97 9.05
C ARG A 275 -3.11 25.94 10.52
N ALA A 276 -3.59 24.93 11.26
CA ALA A 276 -3.29 24.79 12.67
C ALA A 276 -1.85 24.30 12.88
N SER A 277 -1.07 24.99 13.71
CA SER A 277 0.30 24.58 14.04
C SER A 277 0.32 23.43 15.07
N ASN A 278 -0.62 23.40 16.00
CA ASN A 278 -0.76 22.35 17.01
C ASN A 278 -2.24 22.05 17.20
N ALA A 279 -2.63 20.80 17.03
CA ALA A 279 -4.02 20.36 17.16
C ALA A 279 -4.11 18.86 17.43
N ILE A 280 -5.23 18.47 18.01
CA ILE A 280 -5.68 17.07 18.05
C ILE A 280 -6.83 16.96 17.06
N TYR A 281 -6.75 15.99 16.18
CA TYR A 281 -7.73 15.70 15.16
C TYR A 281 -8.55 14.48 15.56
N PHE A 282 -9.85 14.55 15.39
CA PHE A 282 -10.78 13.45 15.59
C PHE A 282 -11.62 13.26 14.33
N GLU A 283 -11.64 12.05 13.79
CA GLU A 283 -12.53 11.64 12.73
C GLU A 283 -13.46 10.53 13.24
N VAL A 284 -14.74 10.85 13.36
CA VAL A 284 -15.75 9.89 13.80
C VAL A 284 -16.45 9.33 12.57
N GLY A 285 -16.13 8.08 12.23
CA GLY A 285 -16.77 7.34 11.15
C GLY A 285 -17.90 6.44 11.63
N GLY A 286 -18.52 5.71 10.71
CA GLY A 286 -19.59 4.75 11.05
C GLY A 286 -19.13 3.51 11.80
N THR A 287 -17.87 3.15 11.69
CA THR A 287 -17.28 1.93 12.28
C THR A 287 -16.11 2.22 13.22
N THR A 288 -15.35 3.28 12.96
CA THR A 288 -14.13 3.61 13.70
C THR A 288 -14.02 5.09 13.98
N THR A 289 -13.31 5.42 15.06
CA THR A 289 -12.86 6.80 15.35
C THR A 289 -11.35 6.84 15.21
N ASN A 290 -10.85 7.73 14.33
CA ASN A 290 -9.44 7.97 14.16
C ASN A 290 -9.02 9.22 14.94
N ILE A 291 -7.86 9.15 15.58
CA ILE A 291 -7.29 10.27 16.34
C ILE A 291 -5.91 10.57 15.75
N GLY A 292 -5.69 11.81 15.38
CA GLY A 292 -4.41 12.29 14.88
C GLY A 292 -3.90 13.50 15.66
N VAL A 293 -2.59 13.70 15.64
CA VAL A 293 -1.94 14.83 16.29
C VAL A 293 -1.19 15.65 15.25
N ILE A 294 -1.40 16.94 15.25
CA ILE A 294 -0.64 17.91 14.49
C ILE A 294 0.30 18.63 15.46
N LYS A 295 1.59 18.62 15.18
CA LYS A 295 2.61 19.29 15.98
C LYS A 295 3.54 20.09 15.08
N ASN A 296 3.70 21.37 15.38
CA ASN A 296 4.53 22.29 14.59
C ASN A 296 4.18 22.30 13.08
N GLY A 297 2.88 22.27 12.77
CA GLY A 297 2.39 22.29 11.38
C GLY A 297 2.66 21.00 10.60
N ARG A 298 2.87 19.88 11.29
CA ARG A 298 3.10 18.56 10.67
C ARG A 298 2.26 17.47 11.37
N PRO A 299 1.78 16.47 10.63
CA PRO A 299 1.18 15.31 11.26
C PRO A 299 2.22 14.58 12.11
N GLY A 300 1.80 14.11 13.27
CA GLY A 300 2.60 13.17 14.07
C GLY A 300 2.65 11.82 13.37
N VAL A 301 3.84 11.33 13.10
CA VAL A 301 4.08 10.05 12.42
C VAL A 301 4.95 9.17 13.32
N ASP A 302 4.56 7.91 13.48
CA ASP A 302 5.36 6.90 14.19
C ASP A 302 5.31 5.58 13.42
N TYR A 303 6.26 4.70 13.70
CA TYR A 303 6.27 3.39 13.06
C TYR A 303 5.14 2.49 13.56
N SER A 304 4.42 1.90 12.62
CA SER A 304 3.33 0.98 12.92
C SER A 304 3.80 -0.28 13.63
N ILE A 305 2.97 -0.76 14.55
CA ILE A 305 3.12 -2.07 15.17
C ILE A 305 2.07 -2.99 14.55
N VAL A 306 2.52 -4.07 13.95
CA VAL A 306 1.65 -5.10 13.35
C VAL A 306 1.92 -6.42 14.08
N GLY A 307 0.88 -7.03 14.64
CA GLY A 307 1.01 -8.28 15.39
C GLY A 307 1.97 -8.17 16.58
N GLY A 308 2.01 -7.05 17.29
CA GLY A 308 2.93 -6.82 18.41
C GLY A 308 4.40 -6.58 17.99
N HIS A 309 4.66 -6.47 16.69
CA HIS A 309 6.00 -6.28 16.16
C HIS A 309 6.15 -4.92 15.47
N ALA A 310 7.20 -4.18 15.85
CA ALA A 310 7.55 -2.94 15.19
C ALA A 310 7.91 -3.20 13.69
N THR A 311 7.38 -2.35 12.82
CA THR A 311 7.65 -2.34 11.38
C THR A 311 8.43 -1.08 10.99
N TYR A 312 8.82 -0.96 9.71
CA TYR A 312 9.37 0.27 9.13
C TYR A 312 8.33 1.04 8.30
N VAL A 313 7.05 0.84 8.60
CA VAL A 313 5.92 1.56 8.00
C VAL A 313 5.36 2.52 9.04
N SER A 314 5.03 3.71 8.62
CA SER A 314 4.42 4.77 9.44
C SER A 314 2.99 5.02 8.99
#